data_84c09a4539080cd04a6acc985249ce69
#
_entry.id   84c09a4539080cd04a6acc985249ce69
#
_cell.length_a   1.000
_cell.length_b   1.000
_cell.length_c   1.000
_cell.angle_alpha   90.00
_cell.angle_beta   90.00
_cell.angle_gamma   90.00
#
_symmetry.space_group_name_H-M   'P 1'
#
loop_
_entity.id
_entity.type
_entity.pdbx_description
1 polymer ?
#
loop_
_entity_poly.entity_id
_entity_poly.type
_entity_poly.pdbx_seq_one_letter_code
_entity_poly.pdbx_strand_id
1 'polypeptide(L)'
;MSVSFYIKNKSRFLKYEKVLTISEIKDLFPLSIYNIDIDADDFDFNTSIENWQENYNCILFGVEDKSARGFEFSYNSTKNSYVIKEYTPASESDWLVVLEFMKVLAEKLVSKIIATTGEVFTSGTIENFDYKKDIKAGIKTIVNLLNEKDAEVSNIYGIERPVSFNKEIIERIVNSSDEIKEFSKFCEDIQYIDAYSAKQSFVEDRSTKEKWGYYVLTENLRTVLPYKPSVEFFSMDYIKNEEVAFWKIFFCAYKVDENGEEGIDKIGESIYDDFIKKLPPDKYKFIDASYIVVEPLNRDDILEILK
;
A
#
# COMPACT_ATOMS: atom_id res chain seq x y z
N MET A 1 5.14 13.54 -3.30
CA MET A 1 6.25 14.16 -2.52
C MET A 1 6.72 13.15 -1.48
N SER A 2 7.93 13.31 -0.94
CA SER A 2 8.47 12.43 0.10
C SER A 2 9.63 13.12 0.80
N VAL A 3 9.91 12.71 2.03
CA VAL A 3 11.11 13.12 2.78
C VAL A 3 12.03 11.91 2.91
N SER A 4 13.30 12.07 2.58
CA SER A 4 14.29 11.01 2.75
C SER A 4 15.32 11.37 3.81
N PHE A 5 15.74 10.35 4.54
CA PHE A 5 16.76 10.45 5.59
C PHE A 5 17.92 9.52 5.25
N TYR A 6 19.13 9.95 5.56
CA TYR A 6 20.36 9.21 5.33
C TYR A 6 21.04 8.93 6.66
N ILE A 7 21.37 7.67 6.92
CA ILE A 7 22.12 7.22 8.09
C ILE A 7 23.36 6.51 7.57
N LYS A 8 24.55 7.08 7.80
CA LYS A 8 25.80 6.48 7.31
C LYS A 8 26.05 5.14 7.97
N ASN A 9 26.48 4.17 7.15
CA ASN A 9 26.98 2.91 7.66
C ASN A 9 28.22 3.13 8.54
N LYS A 10 28.39 2.28 9.52
CA LYS A 10 29.51 2.33 10.45
C LYS A 10 30.85 2.10 9.74
N SER A 11 31.86 2.88 10.09
CA SER A 11 33.19 2.73 9.52
C SER A 11 34.24 2.46 10.61
N ARG A 12 35.20 1.58 10.30
CA ARG A 12 36.40 1.33 11.12
C ARG A 12 37.64 1.43 10.24
N PHE A 13 38.61 2.24 10.62
CA PHE A 13 39.91 2.34 9.95
C PHE A 13 39.83 2.41 8.41
N LEU A 14 39.06 3.35 7.87
CA LEU A 14 38.88 3.57 6.43
C LEU A 14 38.05 2.50 5.67
N LYS A 15 37.45 1.54 6.37
CA LYS A 15 36.49 0.58 5.76
C LYS A 15 35.13 0.69 6.42
N TYR A 16 34.09 0.59 5.62
CA TYR A 16 32.71 0.45 6.14
C TYR A 16 32.47 -0.99 6.62
N GLU A 17 31.65 -1.12 7.65
CA GLU A 17 31.18 -2.43 8.07
C GLU A 17 30.27 -3.03 6.98
N LYS A 18 30.06 -4.34 7.02
CA LYS A 18 29.14 -5.04 6.11
C LYS A 18 27.75 -4.40 6.22
N VAL A 19 27.08 -4.25 5.09
CA VAL A 19 25.69 -3.79 5.04
C VAL A 19 24.80 -4.82 5.75
N LEU A 20 23.91 -4.32 6.60
CA LEU A 20 22.99 -5.16 7.36
C LEU A 20 22.08 -5.99 6.43
N THR A 21 21.79 -7.20 6.86
CA THR A 21 20.82 -8.07 6.20
C THR A 21 19.39 -7.69 6.60
N ILE A 22 18.41 -8.21 5.86
CA ILE A 22 16.99 -8.03 6.17
C ILE A 22 16.68 -8.58 7.56
N SER A 23 17.23 -9.76 7.90
CA SER A 23 17.08 -10.36 9.22
C SER A 23 17.62 -9.45 10.33
N GLU A 24 18.84 -8.93 10.16
CA GLU A 24 19.46 -8.01 11.14
C GLU A 24 18.66 -6.71 11.33
N ILE A 25 17.99 -6.22 10.27
CA ILE A 25 17.09 -5.05 10.37
C ILE A 25 15.82 -5.40 11.13
N LYS A 26 15.20 -6.55 10.85
CA LYS A 26 14.00 -7.01 11.56
C LYS A 26 14.28 -7.31 13.03
N ASP A 27 15.48 -7.76 13.38
CA ASP A 27 15.91 -7.96 14.78
C ASP A 27 16.05 -6.65 15.55
N LEU A 28 16.26 -5.51 14.88
CA LEU A 28 16.36 -4.20 15.50
C LEU A 28 14.98 -3.61 15.84
N PHE A 29 13.98 -3.89 15.02
CA PHE A 29 12.65 -3.29 15.13
C PHE A 29 11.58 -4.22 14.54
N PRO A 30 10.37 -4.29 15.09
CA PRO A 30 9.32 -5.23 14.65
C PRO A 30 8.68 -4.80 13.32
N LEU A 31 9.44 -4.94 12.23
CA LEU A 31 9.01 -4.57 10.89
C LEU A 31 8.40 -5.74 10.14
N SER A 32 7.32 -5.49 9.43
CA SER A 32 6.75 -6.33 8.38
C SER A 32 7.10 -5.79 7.00
N ILE A 33 7.15 -6.67 5.99
CA ILE A 33 7.45 -6.34 4.60
C ILE A 33 6.16 -6.42 3.80
N TYR A 34 5.88 -5.40 2.97
CA TYR A 34 4.60 -5.27 2.29
C TYR A 34 4.68 -5.26 0.75
N ASN A 35 5.84 -5.07 0.16
CA ASN A 35 5.99 -5.01 -1.30
C ASN A 35 6.59 -6.27 -1.93
N ILE A 36 6.74 -7.34 -1.16
CA ILE A 36 7.41 -8.57 -1.58
C ILE A 36 6.66 -9.75 -1.00
N ASP A 37 6.53 -10.80 -1.79
CA ASP A 37 6.05 -12.08 -1.31
C ASP A 37 7.17 -12.78 -0.52
N ILE A 38 7.07 -12.70 0.81
CA ILE A 38 8.05 -13.31 1.72
C ILE A 38 7.85 -14.82 1.89
N ASP A 39 6.71 -15.35 1.44
CA ASP A 39 6.40 -16.78 1.45
C ASP A 39 6.91 -17.48 0.19
N ALA A 40 7.48 -16.74 -0.76
CA ALA A 40 8.13 -17.31 -1.93
C ALA A 40 9.35 -18.15 -1.51
N ASP A 41 9.51 -19.32 -2.10
CA ASP A 41 10.56 -20.32 -1.77
C ASP A 41 11.99 -19.76 -1.87
N ASP A 42 12.19 -18.68 -2.61
CA ASP A 42 13.50 -18.07 -2.87
C ASP A 42 13.77 -16.80 -2.01
N PHE A 43 12.90 -16.44 -1.06
CA PHE A 43 13.11 -15.29 -0.22
C PHE A 43 14.16 -15.55 0.88
N ASP A 44 15.34 -14.92 0.75
CA ASP A 44 16.44 -15.05 1.71
C ASP A 44 16.59 -13.84 2.61
N PHE A 45 16.13 -13.94 3.86
CA PHE A 45 16.30 -12.92 4.90
C PHE A 45 17.75 -12.60 5.24
N ASN A 46 18.72 -13.45 4.90
CA ASN A 46 20.14 -13.21 5.13
C ASN A 46 20.79 -12.38 4.01
N THR A 47 20.05 -12.05 2.97
CA THR A 47 20.51 -11.13 1.92
C THR A 47 20.70 -9.74 2.50
N SER A 48 21.82 -9.09 2.17
CA SER A 48 22.05 -7.70 2.56
C SER A 48 21.12 -6.75 1.79
N ILE A 49 20.78 -5.61 2.41
CA ILE A 49 19.92 -4.60 1.75
C ILE A 49 20.54 -4.12 0.42
N GLU A 50 21.86 -4.04 0.32
CA GLU A 50 22.58 -3.66 -0.91
C GLU A 50 22.37 -4.70 -2.04
N ASN A 51 22.54 -5.99 -1.74
CA ASN A 51 22.35 -7.06 -2.72
C ASN A 51 20.89 -7.24 -3.08
N TRP A 52 19.98 -7.01 -2.14
CA TRP A 52 18.56 -7.01 -2.39
C TRP A 52 18.16 -6.03 -3.50
N GLN A 53 18.77 -4.85 -3.51
CA GLN A 53 18.49 -3.79 -4.49
C GLN A 53 18.93 -4.11 -5.93
N GLU A 54 19.72 -5.15 -6.15
CA GLU A 54 20.03 -5.62 -7.51
C GLU A 54 18.75 -6.14 -8.22
N ASN A 55 17.77 -6.64 -7.45
CA ASN A 55 16.52 -7.18 -7.96
C ASN A 55 15.31 -6.28 -7.69
N TYR A 56 15.36 -5.49 -6.61
CA TYR A 56 14.25 -4.67 -6.13
C TYR A 56 14.77 -3.30 -5.71
N ASN A 57 14.09 -2.22 -6.09
CA ASN A 57 14.55 -0.85 -5.81
C ASN A 57 14.61 -0.51 -4.32
N CYS A 58 13.67 -1.02 -3.53
CA CYS A 58 13.56 -0.78 -2.09
C CYS A 58 12.72 -1.88 -1.41
N ILE A 59 12.76 -1.91 -0.09
CA ILE A 59 11.83 -2.67 0.74
C ILE A 59 10.82 -1.70 1.32
N LEU A 60 9.53 -2.03 1.22
CA LEU A 60 8.47 -1.31 1.92
C LEU A 60 8.27 -1.95 3.30
N PHE A 61 8.70 -1.23 4.33
CA PHE A 61 8.50 -1.62 5.72
C PHE A 61 7.32 -0.90 6.36
N GLY A 62 6.68 -1.56 7.29
CA GLY A 62 5.70 -1.00 8.20
C GLY A 62 5.62 -1.83 9.48
N VAL A 63 4.76 -1.44 10.39
CA VAL A 63 4.42 -2.20 11.59
C VAL A 63 2.95 -2.59 11.50
N GLU A 64 2.68 -3.88 11.61
CA GLU A 64 1.32 -4.44 11.60
C GLU A 64 0.42 -3.73 12.61
N ASP A 65 -0.82 -3.50 12.26
CA ASP A 65 -1.83 -2.78 13.05
C ASP A 65 -1.48 -1.31 13.39
N LYS A 66 -0.44 -0.73 12.76
CA LYS A 66 -0.03 0.66 12.99
C LYS A 66 0.18 1.45 11.71
N SER A 67 0.93 0.89 10.77
CA SER A 67 1.29 1.62 9.57
C SER A 67 0.14 1.65 8.58
N ALA A 68 -0.16 2.83 8.03
CA ALA A 68 -1.12 2.97 6.94
C ALA A 68 -0.43 2.94 5.56
N ARG A 69 0.78 3.48 5.46
CA ARG A 69 1.54 3.55 4.21
C ARG A 69 2.90 2.88 4.29
N GLY A 70 3.46 2.79 5.51
CA GLY A 70 4.83 2.35 5.70
C GLY A 70 5.86 3.29 5.07
N PHE A 71 7.11 2.87 5.05
CA PHE A 71 8.23 3.64 4.52
C PHE A 71 9.14 2.77 3.64
N GLU A 72 9.75 3.39 2.62
CA GLU A 72 10.76 2.73 1.79
C GLU A 72 12.12 2.70 2.52
N PHE A 73 12.75 1.54 2.47
CA PHE A 73 14.09 1.33 3.01
C PHE A 73 15.04 0.81 1.92
N SER A 74 16.21 1.40 1.82
CA SER A 74 17.19 1.06 0.81
C SER A 74 18.63 1.38 1.26
N TYR A 75 19.64 1.02 0.47
CA TYR A 75 21.03 1.35 0.73
C TYR A 75 21.64 2.10 -0.46
N ASN A 76 22.32 3.19 -0.19
CA ASN A 76 23.07 3.95 -1.19
C ASN A 76 24.57 3.63 -1.07
N SER A 77 25.08 2.75 -1.93
CA SER A 77 26.47 2.30 -1.95
C SER A 77 27.46 3.44 -2.21
N THR A 78 27.09 4.43 -3.05
CA THR A 78 27.95 5.58 -3.33
C THR A 78 28.16 6.45 -2.11
N LYS A 79 27.14 6.63 -1.29
CA LYS A 79 27.18 7.42 -0.06
C LYS A 79 27.51 6.58 1.18
N ASN A 80 27.53 5.25 1.04
CA ASN A 80 27.62 4.29 2.13
C ASN A 80 26.60 4.60 3.25
N SER A 81 25.34 4.72 2.87
CA SER A 81 24.27 5.15 3.77
C SER A 81 22.99 4.35 3.56
N TYR A 82 22.33 4.00 4.64
CA TYR A 82 20.94 3.56 4.61
C TYR A 82 20.06 4.75 4.28
N VAL A 83 19.06 4.53 3.48
CA VAL A 83 18.09 5.55 3.04
C VAL A 83 16.71 5.12 3.51
N ILE A 84 16.10 5.96 4.30
CA ILE A 84 14.73 5.83 4.76
C ILE A 84 13.92 6.92 4.06
N LYS A 85 12.86 6.54 3.33
CA LYS A 85 12.02 7.48 2.60
C LYS A 85 10.58 7.35 3.08
N GLU A 86 10.09 8.43 3.69
CA GLU A 86 8.70 8.54 4.11
C GLU A 86 7.87 9.26 3.04
N TYR A 87 6.66 8.77 2.82
CA TYR A 87 5.75 9.35 1.84
C TYR A 87 5.05 10.61 2.40
N THR A 88 4.74 11.55 1.51
CA THR A 88 3.96 12.75 1.84
C THR A 88 2.64 12.75 1.07
N PRO A 89 1.48 12.75 1.77
CA PRO A 89 1.31 12.59 3.21
C PRO A 89 1.48 11.15 3.67
N ALA A 90 1.97 10.97 4.90
CA ALA A 90 1.88 9.73 5.66
C ALA A 90 0.94 9.95 6.87
N SER A 91 0.48 8.89 7.54
CA SER A 91 -0.26 9.02 8.78
C SER A 91 0.65 9.43 9.94
N GLU A 92 0.07 9.88 11.05
CA GLU A 92 0.84 10.17 12.26
C GLU A 92 1.52 8.91 12.80
N SER A 93 0.86 7.76 12.72
CA SER A 93 1.43 6.47 13.14
C SER A 93 2.60 6.03 12.25
N ASP A 94 2.54 6.23 10.93
CA ASP A 94 3.68 5.96 10.04
C ASP A 94 4.90 6.80 10.47
N TRP A 95 4.69 8.09 10.70
CA TRP A 95 5.77 8.98 11.16
C TRP A 95 6.35 8.54 12.50
N LEU A 96 5.52 8.17 13.48
CA LEU A 96 6.01 7.70 14.78
C LEU A 96 6.80 6.39 14.64
N VAL A 97 6.37 5.48 13.79
CA VAL A 97 7.08 4.22 13.49
C VAL A 97 8.44 4.52 12.86
N VAL A 98 8.49 5.34 11.82
CA VAL A 98 9.74 5.61 11.09
C VAL A 98 10.74 6.41 11.94
N LEU A 99 10.29 7.35 12.77
CA LEU A 99 11.16 8.10 13.68
C LEU A 99 11.80 7.17 14.72
N GLU A 100 11.02 6.26 15.33
CA GLU A 100 11.56 5.30 16.29
C GLU A 100 12.50 4.29 15.61
N PHE A 101 12.18 3.80 14.42
CA PHE A 101 13.09 2.97 13.64
C PHE A 101 14.42 3.68 13.33
N MET A 102 14.37 4.94 12.87
CA MET A 102 15.57 5.73 12.59
C MET A 102 16.42 5.94 13.85
N LYS A 103 15.81 6.15 15.01
CA LYS A 103 16.50 6.25 16.30
C LYS A 103 17.29 4.97 16.58
N VAL A 104 16.64 3.81 16.54
CA VAL A 104 17.28 2.52 16.83
C VAL A 104 18.41 2.22 15.83
N LEU A 105 18.17 2.47 14.52
CA LEU A 105 19.17 2.25 13.49
C LEU A 105 20.39 3.19 13.66
N ALA A 106 20.16 4.46 13.98
CA ALA A 106 21.23 5.43 14.21
C ALA A 106 22.06 5.08 15.46
N GLU A 107 21.46 4.56 16.52
CA GLU A 107 22.16 4.04 17.70
C GLU A 107 23.03 2.83 17.35
N LYS A 108 22.49 1.85 16.62
CA LYS A 108 23.22 0.66 16.15
C LYS A 108 24.46 1.04 15.33
N LEU A 109 24.31 2.03 14.45
CA LEU A 109 25.37 2.46 13.54
C LEU A 109 26.29 3.53 14.14
N VAL A 110 25.95 4.08 15.31
CA VAL A 110 26.65 5.22 15.96
C VAL A 110 26.77 6.38 14.96
N SER A 111 25.68 6.73 14.31
CA SER A 111 25.65 7.67 13.18
C SER A 111 24.62 8.77 13.37
N LYS A 112 24.79 9.88 12.63
CA LYS A 112 23.80 10.94 12.53
C LYS A 112 22.76 10.60 11.48
N ILE A 113 21.57 11.19 11.62
CA ILE A 113 20.46 11.13 10.69
C ILE A 113 20.42 12.45 9.94
N ILE A 114 20.51 12.43 8.61
CA ILE A 114 20.55 13.63 7.76
C ILE A 114 19.30 13.61 6.87
N ALA A 115 18.42 14.57 7.09
CA ALA A 115 17.22 14.74 6.24
C ALA A 115 17.56 15.41 4.90
N THR A 116 16.81 15.13 3.86
CA THR A 116 16.94 15.83 2.55
C THR A 116 16.59 17.30 2.63
N THR A 117 15.90 17.74 3.66
CA THR A 117 15.64 19.15 4.00
C THR A 117 16.88 19.88 4.51
N GLY A 118 17.98 19.15 4.79
CA GLY A 118 19.25 19.70 5.29
C GLY A 118 19.41 19.65 6.80
N GLU A 119 18.39 19.24 7.53
CA GLU A 119 18.44 19.08 8.98
C GLU A 119 19.28 17.87 9.38
N VAL A 120 19.94 17.95 10.52
CA VAL A 120 20.79 16.89 11.06
C VAL A 120 20.38 16.56 12.48
N PHE A 121 20.09 15.29 12.72
CA PHE A 121 19.65 14.78 14.00
C PHE A 121 20.60 13.71 14.54
N THR A 122 20.52 13.46 15.83
CA THR A 122 21.06 12.27 16.49
C THR A 122 19.91 11.34 16.85
N SER A 123 20.20 10.13 17.32
CA SER A 123 19.17 9.23 17.86
C SER A 123 18.36 9.88 18.98
N GLY A 124 18.98 10.71 19.83
CA GLY A 124 18.31 11.42 20.92
C GLY A 124 17.56 12.69 20.51
N THR A 125 17.61 13.11 19.25
CA THR A 125 16.96 14.36 18.79
C THR A 125 16.04 14.18 17.58
N ILE A 126 15.98 12.99 16.98
CA ILE A 126 15.15 12.75 15.79
C ILE A 126 13.66 12.92 16.07
N GLU A 127 13.21 12.71 17.28
CA GLU A 127 11.86 12.95 17.74
C GLU A 127 11.40 14.42 17.62
N ASN A 128 12.37 15.36 17.47
CA ASN A 128 12.08 16.78 17.24
C ASN A 128 11.83 17.11 15.75
N PHE A 129 11.86 16.13 14.86
CA PHE A 129 11.50 16.35 13.45
C PHE A 129 10.02 16.75 13.37
N ASP A 130 9.74 17.87 12.67
CA ASP A 130 8.39 18.41 12.53
C ASP A 130 7.59 17.67 11.44
N TYR A 131 7.26 16.40 11.70
CA TYR A 131 6.47 15.58 10.80
C TYR A 131 5.05 16.11 10.60
N LYS A 132 4.50 16.85 11.56
CA LYS A 132 3.17 17.45 11.45
C LYS A 132 3.08 18.46 10.31
N LYS A 133 4.16 19.18 10.07
CA LYS A 133 4.27 20.09 8.93
C LYS A 133 4.24 19.31 7.60
N ASP A 134 4.87 18.15 7.54
CA ASP A 134 4.85 17.29 6.34
C ASP A 134 3.44 16.75 6.06
N ILE A 135 2.75 16.22 7.09
CA ILE A 135 1.36 15.74 6.94
C ILE A 135 0.46 16.85 6.41
N LYS A 136 0.51 18.04 7.00
CA LYS A 136 -0.29 19.20 6.56
C LYS A 136 0.03 19.61 5.12
N ALA A 137 1.31 19.60 4.73
CA ALA A 137 1.71 19.89 3.35
C ALA A 137 1.13 18.86 2.37
N GLY A 138 1.12 17.59 2.76
CA GLY A 138 0.53 16.52 1.99
C GLY A 138 -0.99 16.64 1.84
N ILE A 139 -1.71 16.89 2.93
CA ILE A 139 -3.16 17.15 2.91
C ILE A 139 -3.47 18.33 1.97
N LYS A 140 -2.73 19.43 2.09
CA LYS A 140 -2.86 20.59 1.19
C LYS A 140 -2.63 20.22 -0.28
N THR A 141 -1.71 19.32 -0.56
CA THR A 141 -1.47 18.85 -1.93
C THR A 141 -2.67 18.09 -2.48
N ILE A 142 -3.31 17.21 -1.68
CA ILE A 142 -4.54 16.52 -2.09
C ILE A 142 -5.65 17.54 -2.38
N VAL A 143 -5.84 18.53 -1.50
CA VAL A 143 -6.81 19.62 -1.71
C VAL A 143 -6.56 20.35 -3.04
N ASN A 144 -5.32 20.71 -3.32
CA ASN A 144 -4.96 21.42 -4.56
C ASN A 144 -5.22 20.53 -5.79
N LEU A 145 -4.85 19.25 -5.76
CA LEU A 145 -5.08 18.33 -6.87
C LEU A 145 -6.55 18.19 -7.21
N LEU A 146 -7.41 18.08 -6.19
CA LEU A 146 -8.86 17.97 -6.37
C LEU A 146 -9.52 19.29 -6.84
N ASN A 147 -8.92 20.45 -6.54
CA ASN A 147 -9.45 21.75 -6.95
C ASN A 147 -8.93 22.23 -8.30
N GLU A 148 -7.63 22.03 -8.59
CA GLU A 148 -6.96 22.62 -9.76
C GLU A 148 -7.12 21.79 -11.03
N LYS A 149 -7.34 20.47 -10.92
CA LYS A 149 -7.32 19.54 -12.07
C LYS A 149 -8.70 19.02 -12.48
N ASP A 150 -9.78 19.52 -11.89
CA ASP A 150 -11.13 18.93 -12.02
C ASP A 150 -11.13 17.40 -11.79
N ALA A 151 -10.14 16.93 -11.01
CA ALA A 151 -10.01 15.54 -10.68
C ALA A 151 -11.15 15.16 -9.72
N GLU A 152 -11.91 14.14 -10.08
CA GLU A 152 -12.98 13.62 -9.20
C GLU A 152 -12.39 12.96 -7.94
N VAL A 153 -11.20 12.35 -8.08
CA VAL A 153 -10.55 11.55 -7.04
C VAL A 153 -9.03 11.75 -7.05
N SER A 154 -8.43 11.73 -5.86
CA SER A 154 -6.98 11.67 -5.64
C SER A 154 -6.64 10.45 -4.80
N ASN A 155 -5.69 9.63 -5.24
CA ASN A 155 -5.31 8.38 -4.57
C ASN A 155 -3.92 8.49 -3.93
N ILE A 156 -3.78 7.88 -2.76
CA ILE A 156 -2.48 7.56 -2.14
C ILE A 156 -2.39 6.05 -1.92
N TYR A 157 -1.16 5.52 -1.91
CA TYR A 157 -0.95 4.09 -1.67
C TYR A 157 -0.84 3.81 -0.19
N GLY A 158 -1.57 2.81 0.27
CA GLY A 158 -1.42 2.22 1.58
C GLY A 158 -0.69 0.88 1.49
N ILE A 159 -0.40 0.28 2.63
CA ILE A 159 0.32 -1.01 2.73
C ILE A 159 -0.52 -2.17 2.22
N GLU A 160 -1.83 -2.18 2.49
CA GLU A 160 -2.76 -3.24 2.10
C GLU A 160 -3.59 -2.84 0.87
N ARG A 161 -3.97 -1.57 0.77
CA ARG A 161 -4.84 -1.07 -0.28
C ARG A 161 -4.71 0.44 -0.47
N PRO A 162 -5.02 0.96 -1.67
CA PRO A 162 -5.04 2.41 -1.89
C PRO A 162 -6.11 3.09 -1.04
N VAL A 163 -5.90 4.38 -0.77
CA VAL A 163 -6.85 5.27 -0.11
C VAL A 163 -7.23 6.38 -1.07
N SER A 164 -8.51 6.54 -1.32
CA SER A 164 -9.06 7.48 -2.30
C SER A 164 -9.78 8.64 -1.63
N PHE A 165 -9.46 9.85 -2.07
CA PHE A 165 -10.06 11.09 -1.56
C PHE A 165 -10.85 11.76 -2.68
N ASN A 166 -12.06 12.22 -2.37
CA ASN A 166 -12.82 13.20 -3.14
C ASN A 166 -12.93 14.52 -2.35
N LYS A 167 -13.60 15.51 -2.93
CA LYS A 167 -13.80 16.82 -2.27
C LYS A 167 -14.50 16.70 -0.94
N GLU A 168 -15.55 15.88 -0.85
CA GLU A 168 -16.33 15.70 0.39
C GLU A 168 -15.48 15.13 1.53
N ILE A 169 -14.70 14.06 1.25
CA ILE A 169 -13.84 13.43 2.25
C ILE A 169 -12.75 14.38 2.73
N ILE A 170 -12.06 15.06 1.80
CA ILE A 170 -10.96 15.93 2.18
C ILE A 170 -11.44 17.19 2.90
N GLU A 171 -12.58 17.75 2.53
CA GLU A 171 -13.21 18.89 3.23
C GLU A 171 -13.62 18.50 4.66
N ARG A 172 -14.16 17.30 4.87
CA ARG A 172 -14.46 16.79 6.21
C ARG A 172 -13.20 16.72 7.07
N ILE A 173 -12.09 16.23 6.51
CA ILE A 173 -10.80 16.11 7.20
C ILE A 173 -10.27 17.50 7.57
N VAL A 174 -10.18 18.41 6.62
CA VAL A 174 -9.64 19.77 6.81
C VAL A 174 -10.48 20.61 7.78
N ASN A 175 -11.80 20.43 7.79
CA ASN A 175 -12.72 21.15 8.68
C ASN A 175 -12.88 20.47 10.06
N SER A 176 -12.21 19.36 10.31
CA SER A 176 -12.23 18.72 11.63
C SER A 176 -11.47 19.55 12.68
N SER A 177 -11.67 19.24 13.95
CA SER A 177 -10.94 19.89 15.05
C SER A 177 -9.44 19.57 15.05
N ASP A 178 -9.04 18.46 14.44
CA ASP A 178 -7.66 18.02 14.29
C ASP A 178 -7.50 17.28 12.95
N GLU A 179 -7.10 18.03 11.91
CA GLU A 179 -6.97 17.52 10.54
C GLU A 179 -5.94 16.38 10.42
N ILE A 180 -4.87 16.41 11.23
CA ILE A 180 -3.83 15.38 11.22
C ILE A 180 -4.40 14.08 11.75
N LYS A 181 -5.06 14.14 12.89
CA LYS A 181 -5.66 12.96 13.54
C LYS A 181 -6.76 12.35 12.67
N GLU A 182 -7.64 13.20 12.09
CA GLU A 182 -8.72 12.73 11.24
C GLU A 182 -8.19 12.10 9.94
N PHE A 183 -7.17 12.70 9.31
CA PHE A 183 -6.49 12.16 8.14
C PHE A 183 -5.84 10.80 8.46
N SER A 184 -5.07 10.74 9.54
CA SER A 184 -4.37 9.51 9.97
C SER A 184 -5.34 8.38 10.23
N LYS A 185 -6.38 8.67 11.04
CA LYS A 185 -7.43 7.70 11.34
C LYS A 185 -8.14 7.20 10.08
N PHE A 186 -8.47 8.09 9.14
CA PHE A 186 -9.12 7.71 7.89
C PHE A 186 -8.25 6.75 7.07
N CYS A 187 -6.95 7.03 6.94
CA CYS A 187 -6.01 6.16 6.24
C CYS A 187 -5.87 4.79 6.93
N GLU A 188 -5.69 4.78 8.25
CA GLU A 188 -5.54 3.58 9.05
C GLU A 188 -6.81 2.71 9.03
N ASP A 189 -7.98 3.30 9.24
CA ASP A 189 -9.26 2.59 9.22
C ASP A 189 -9.45 1.83 7.89
N ILE A 190 -8.99 2.37 6.75
CA ILE A 190 -9.08 1.71 5.45
C ILE A 190 -8.11 0.53 5.35
N GLN A 191 -6.88 0.65 5.86
CA GLN A 191 -5.91 -0.44 5.79
C GLN A 191 -6.38 -1.67 6.58
N TYR A 192 -6.99 -1.44 7.75
CA TYR A 192 -7.34 -2.50 8.70
C TYR A 192 -8.81 -2.95 8.64
N ILE A 193 -9.48 -2.73 7.53
CA ILE A 193 -10.80 -3.33 7.28
C ILE A 193 -10.65 -4.85 7.21
N ASP A 194 -11.39 -5.58 8.04
CA ASP A 194 -11.47 -7.04 7.99
C ASP A 194 -12.24 -7.47 6.73
N ALA A 195 -11.54 -7.46 5.60
CA ALA A 195 -12.04 -7.87 4.30
C ALA A 195 -10.88 -8.17 3.36
N TYR A 196 -11.02 -9.16 2.50
CA TYR A 196 -10.06 -9.47 1.45
C TYR A 196 -10.00 -8.33 0.42
N SER A 197 -8.81 -7.87 0.06
CA SER A 197 -8.62 -6.92 -1.04
C SER A 197 -8.47 -7.68 -2.35
N ALA A 198 -9.48 -7.63 -3.21
CA ALA A 198 -9.40 -8.28 -4.51
C ALA A 198 -8.32 -7.62 -5.38
N LYS A 199 -7.43 -8.44 -5.94
CA LYS A 199 -6.38 -7.98 -6.84
C LYS A 199 -6.89 -7.94 -8.27
N GLN A 200 -6.51 -6.91 -9.03
CA GLN A 200 -6.80 -6.85 -10.45
C GLN A 200 -5.88 -7.77 -11.25
N SER A 201 -6.43 -8.33 -12.30
CA SER A 201 -5.69 -9.16 -13.26
C SER A 201 -6.09 -8.81 -14.67
N PHE A 202 -5.21 -9.09 -15.64
CA PHE A 202 -5.41 -8.75 -17.04
C PHE A 202 -5.27 -9.96 -17.94
N VAL A 203 -6.04 -9.97 -19.01
CA VAL A 203 -5.98 -10.98 -20.07
C VAL A 203 -5.85 -10.27 -21.42
N GLU A 204 -4.98 -10.79 -22.28
CA GLU A 204 -4.93 -10.43 -23.70
C GLU A 204 -5.45 -11.62 -24.54
N ASP A 205 -6.50 -11.39 -25.32
CA ASP A 205 -6.96 -12.37 -26.30
C ASP A 205 -5.90 -12.59 -27.37
N ARG A 206 -5.48 -13.82 -27.57
CA ARG A 206 -4.38 -14.15 -28.49
C ARG A 206 -4.72 -13.85 -29.97
N SER A 207 -6.01 -13.92 -30.33
CA SER A 207 -6.49 -13.78 -31.71
C SER A 207 -6.81 -12.31 -32.05
N THR A 208 -7.51 -11.61 -31.16
CA THR A 208 -7.97 -10.23 -31.38
C THR A 208 -7.01 -9.18 -30.84
N LYS A 209 -6.10 -9.57 -29.92
CA LYS A 209 -5.21 -8.68 -29.15
C LYS A 209 -5.97 -7.72 -28.25
N GLU A 210 -7.26 -7.94 -28.03
CA GLU A 210 -8.08 -7.20 -27.10
C GLU A 210 -7.64 -7.50 -25.66
N LYS A 211 -7.42 -6.45 -24.85
CA LYS A 211 -7.06 -6.57 -23.44
C LYS A 211 -8.26 -6.23 -22.58
N TRP A 212 -8.46 -7.01 -21.52
CA TRP A 212 -9.51 -6.76 -20.55
C TRP A 212 -9.03 -7.11 -19.13
N GLY A 213 -9.62 -6.43 -18.17
CA GLY A 213 -9.30 -6.62 -16.76
C GLY A 213 -10.38 -7.42 -16.03
N TYR A 214 -9.98 -8.03 -14.89
CA TYR A 214 -10.94 -8.70 -14.03
C TYR A 214 -10.56 -8.68 -12.56
N TYR A 215 -11.57 -8.89 -11.74
CA TYR A 215 -11.48 -9.16 -10.32
C TYR A 215 -12.15 -10.48 -10.00
N VAL A 216 -11.80 -11.09 -8.86
CA VAL A 216 -12.42 -12.31 -8.36
C VAL A 216 -13.13 -12.00 -7.04
N LEU A 217 -14.38 -12.41 -6.92
CA LEU A 217 -15.17 -12.39 -5.70
C LEU A 217 -15.44 -13.83 -5.28
N THR A 218 -15.03 -14.19 -4.08
CA THR A 218 -15.23 -15.53 -3.53
C THR A 218 -16.50 -15.57 -2.69
N GLU A 219 -17.29 -16.62 -2.88
CA GLU A 219 -18.51 -16.89 -2.11
C GLU A 219 -18.24 -16.85 -0.60
N ASN A 220 -19.14 -16.20 0.15
CA ASN A 220 -19.06 -16.03 1.60
C ASN A 220 -17.83 -15.27 2.12
N LEU A 221 -17.05 -14.61 1.25
CA LEU A 221 -15.89 -13.82 1.63
C LEU A 221 -16.20 -12.32 1.51
N ARG A 222 -16.02 -11.59 2.60
CA ARG A 222 -16.10 -10.13 2.61
C ARG A 222 -14.95 -9.56 1.79
N THR A 223 -15.26 -8.73 0.78
CA THR A 223 -14.27 -8.35 -0.24
C THR A 223 -14.29 -6.85 -0.53
N VAL A 224 -13.11 -6.22 -0.56
CA VAL A 224 -12.93 -4.85 -1.03
C VAL A 224 -12.71 -4.87 -2.55
N LEU A 225 -13.48 -4.04 -3.25
CA LEU A 225 -13.47 -3.88 -4.71
C LEU A 225 -13.55 -2.40 -5.09
N PRO A 226 -13.00 -1.97 -6.22
CA PRO A 226 -13.28 -0.63 -6.75
C PRO A 226 -14.75 -0.54 -7.20
N TYR A 227 -15.44 0.55 -6.93
CA TYR A 227 -16.80 0.77 -7.43
C TYR A 227 -16.82 0.97 -8.95
N LYS A 228 -15.78 1.65 -9.48
CA LYS A 228 -15.50 1.75 -10.93
C LYS A 228 -14.06 1.29 -11.14
N PRO A 229 -13.83 0.14 -11.79
CA PRO A 229 -12.49 -0.36 -12.00
C PRO A 229 -11.69 0.52 -12.98
N SER A 230 -10.43 0.66 -12.69
CA SER A 230 -9.43 1.30 -13.53
C SER A 230 -8.08 0.61 -13.32
N VAL A 231 -7.13 0.81 -14.24
CA VAL A 231 -5.78 0.26 -14.08
C VAL A 231 -5.13 0.93 -12.86
N GLU A 232 -4.71 0.11 -11.91
CA GLU A 232 -4.00 0.59 -10.73
C GLU A 232 -2.58 1.01 -11.10
N PHE A 233 -2.03 1.95 -10.34
CA PHE A 233 -0.73 2.57 -10.63
C PHE A 233 0.39 1.53 -10.84
N PHE A 234 0.46 0.51 -10.00
CA PHE A 234 1.49 -0.54 -10.14
C PHE A 234 1.39 -1.35 -11.44
N SER A 235 0.22 -1.33 -12.06
CA SER A 235 -0.01 -1.98 -13.35
C SER A 235 0.20 -1.04 -14.54
N MET A 236 0.29 0.28 -14.34
CA MET A 236 0.39 1.28 -15.41
C MET A 236 1.67 1.20 -16.23
N ASP A 237 2.73 0.60 -15.70
CA ASP A 237 3.97 0.32 -16.45
C ASP A 237 3.79 -0.79 -17.49
N TYR A 238 2.77 -1.63 -17.35
CA TYR A 238 2.49 -2.78 -18.21
C TYR A 238 1.26 -2.61 -19.08
N ILE A 239 0.26 -1.87 -18.61
CA ILE A 239 -1.01 -1.66 -19.32
C ILE A 239 -1.61 -0.30 -18.95
N LYS A 240 -2.18 0.42 -19.91
CA LYS A 240 -2.85 1.71 -19.71
C LYS A 240 -4.37 1.54 -19.70
N ASN A 241 -5.07 2.48 -19.05
CA ASN A 241 -6.54 2.46 -19.00
C ASN A 241 -7.17 2.38 -20.39
N GLU A 242 -6.62 3.11 -21.36
CA GLU A 242 -7.11 3.18 -22.73
C GLU A 242 -6.95 1.86 -23.49
N GLU A 243 -6.11 0.95 -23.01
CA GLU A 243 -5.89 -0.36 -23.60
C GLU A 243 -6.88 -1.42 -23.06
N VAL A 244 -7.58 -1.14 -21.96
CA VAL A 244 -8.54 -2.07 -21.34
C VAL A 244 -9.92 -1.84 -21.95
N ALA A 245 -10.37 -2.80 -22.75
CA ALA A 245 -11.65 -2.70 -23.47
C ALA A 245 -12.86 -2.80 -22.51
N PHE A 246 -12.80 -3.66 -21.52
CA PHE A 246 -13.85 -3.86 -20.52
C PHE A 246 -13.30 -4.55 -19.26
N TRP A 247 -14.11 -4.58 -18.21
CA TRP A 247 -13.83 -5.27 -16.96
C TRP A 247 -14.85 -6.36 -16.66
N LYS A 248 -14.38 -7.46 -16.05
CA LYS A 248 -15.23 -8.56 -15.59
C LYS A 248 -15.08 -8.77 -14.08
N ILE A 249 -16.09 -9.40 -13.50
CA ILE A 249 -16.04 -10.03 -12.19
C ILE A 249 -16.25 -11.54 -12.35
N PHE A 250 -15.36 -12.32 -11.75
CA PHE A 250 -15.51 -13.76 -11.63
C PHE A 250 -16.00 -14.11 -10.24
N PHE A 251 -17.00 -14.97 -10.16
CA PHE A 251 -17.49 -15.51 -8.90
C PHE A 251 -16.94 -16.91 -8.72
N CYS A 252 -16.33 -17.16 -7.57
CA CYS A 252 -15.69 -18.43 -7.23
C CYS A 252 -16.12 -18.92 -5.85
N ALA A 253 -15.95 -20.21 -5.60
CA ALA A 253 -16.10 -20.81 -4.27
C ALA A 253 -14.89 -21.64 -3.93
N TYR A 254 -14.51 -21.67 -2.67
CA TYR A 254 -13.56 -22.66 -2.17
C TYR A 254 -14.19 -24.05 -2.16
N LYS A 255 -13.41 -25.03 -2.57
CA LYS A 255 -13.77 -26.42 -2.56
C LYS A 255 -12.63 -27.23 -1.96
N VAL A 256 -12.98 -28.16 -1.10
CA VAL A 256 -12.06 -29.20 -0.64
C VAL A 256 -12.53 -30.49 -1.28
N ASP A 257 -11.68 -31.18 -2.00
CA ASP A 257 -12.02 -32.43 -2.65
C ASP A 257 -12.05 -33.61 -1.65
N GLU A 258 -12.38 -34.80 -2.14
CA GLU A 258 -12.45 -36.03 -1.31
C GLU A 258 -11.08 -36.44 -0.75
N ASN A 259 -10.00 -35.92 -1.28
CA ASN A 259 -8.63 -36.19 -0.83
C ASN A 259 -8.11 -35.12 0.14
N GLY A 260 -8.90 -34.07 0.41
CA GLY A 260 -8.54 -32.92 1.24
C GLY A 260 -7.71 -31.87 0.48
N GLU A 261 -7.64 -31.93 -0.85
CA GLU A 261 -6.99 -30.91 -1.65
C GLU A 261 -7.91 -29.69 -1.81
N GLU A 262 -7.34 -28.53 -1.51
CA GLU A 262 -8.03 -27.24 -1.65
C GLU A 262 -8.03 -26.78 -3.11
N GLY A 263 -9.16 -26.31 -3.60
CA GLY A 263 -9.34 -25.81 -4.95
C GLY A 263 -10.31 -24.65 -5.02
N ILE A 264 -10.45 -24.08 -6.22
CA ILE A 264 -11.38 -22.99 -6.49
C ILE A 264 -12.28 -23.41 -7.65
N ASP A 265 -13.58 -23.47 -7.40
CA ASP A 265 -14.62 -23.69 -8.42
C ASP A 265 -15.18 -22.36 -8.92
N LYS A 266 -15.21 -22.16 -10.23
CA LYS A 266 -15.89 -21.02 -10.84
C LYS A 266 -17.41 -21.22 -10.77
N ILE A 267 -18.12 -20.23 -10.22
CA ILE A 267 -19.60 -20.20 -10.18
C ILE A 267 -20.13 -19.55 -11.46
N GLY A 268 -19.51 -18.43 -11.89
CA GLY A 268 -19.93 -17.69 -13.06
C GLY A 268 -19.10 -16.43 -13.26
N GLU A 269 -19.49 -15.60 -14.22
CA GLU A 269 -18.87 -14.31 -14.50
C GLU A 269 -19.91 -13.30 -14.99
N SER A 270 -19.64 -12.01 -14.79
CA SER A 270 -20.43 -10.90 -15.29
C SER A 270 -19.52 -9.78 -15.81
N ILE A 271 -20.04 -8.92 -16.68
CA ILE A 271 -19.44 -7.61 -16.93
C ILE A 271 -19.51 -6.82 -15.63
N TYR A 272 -18.41 -6.12 -15.30
CA TYR A 272 -18.25 -5.47 -14.00
C TYR A 272 -19.36 -4.42 -13.74
N ASP A 273 -19.66 -3.60 -14.73
CA ASP A 273 -20.73 -2.58 -14.61
C ASP A 273 -22.10 -3.18 -14.37
N ASP A 274 -22.40 -4.36 -14.94
CA ASP A 274 -23.65 -5.05 -14.73
C ASP A 274 -23.72 -5.70 -13.35
N PHE A 275 -22.58 -6.20 -12.85
CA PHE A 275 -22.44 -6.64 -11.46
C PHE A 275 -22.77 -5.51 -10.49
N ILE A 276 -22.15 -4.34 -10.64
CA ILE A 276 -22.38 -3.20 -9.75
C ILE A 276 -23.85 -2.75 -9.77
N LYS A 277 -24.50 -2.73 -10.94
CA LYS A 277 -25.94 -2.37 -11.05
C LYS A 277 -26.87 -3.36 -10.36
N LYS A 278 -26.50 -4.65 -10.35
CA LYS A 278 -27.30 -5.73 -9.76
C LYS A 278 -26.96 -6.01 -8.31
N LEU A 279 -25.82 -5.48 -7.81
CA LEU A 279 -25.41 -5.66 -6.42
C LEU A 279 -26.41 -4.96 -5.48
N PRO A 280 -27.07 -5.69 -4.55
CA PRO A 280 -28.04 -5.08 -3.65
C PRO A 280 -27.41 -3.96 -2.80
N PRO A 281 -28.10 -2.82 -2.61
CA PRO A 281 -27.54 -1.67 -1.88
C PRO A 281 -27.17 -1.96 -0.42
N ASP A 282 -27.78 -2.94 0.20
CA ASP A 282 -27.50 -3.39 1.57
C ASP A 282 -26.31 -4.37 1.64
N LYS A 283 -25.82 -4.85 0.49
CA LYS A 283 -24.67 -5.76 0.40
C LYS A 283 -23.34 -5.04 0.18
N TYR A 284 -23.31 -3.73 0.10
CA TYR A 284 -22.04 -3.00 0.02
C TYR A 284 -22.10 -1.63 0.69
N LYS A 285 -20.91 -1.12 1.02
CA LYS A 285 -20.76 0.27 1.47
C LYS A 285 -19.45 0.85 0.93
N PHE A 286 -19.44 2.13 0.65
CA PHE A 286 -18.21 2.85 0.35
C PHE A 286 -17.31 2.94 1.59
N ILE A 287 -16.02 2.68 1.40
CA ILE A 287 -14.99 2.84 2.43
C ILE A 287 -14.18 4.12 2.20
N ASP A 288 -14.10 4.54 0.94
CA ASP A 288 -13.49 5.81 0.51
C ASP A 288 -14.16 6.32 -0.78
N ALA A 289 -13.50 7.21 -1.52
CA ALA A 289 -14.05 7.80 -2.74
C ALA A 289 -14.18 6.83 -3.92
N SER A 290 -13.45 5.72 -3.94
CA SER A 290 -13.37 4.80 -5.09
C SER A 290 -13.73 3.36 -4.75
N TYR A 291 -13.52 2.95 -3.51
CA TYR A 291 -13.63 1.55 -3.11
C TYR A 291 -14.87 1.28 -2.27
N ILE A 292 -15.43 0.11 -2.46
CA ILE A 292 -16.51 -0.45 -1.66
C ILE A 292 -16.04 -1.72 -0.96
N VAL A 293 -16.60 -1.99 0.20
CA VAL A 293 -16.58 -3.33 0.79
C VAL A 293 -17.89 -4.03 0.46
N VAL A 294 -17.78 -5.18 -0.17
CA VAL A 294 -18.93 -6.06 -0.47
C VAL A 294 -19.05 -7.07 0.68
N GLU A 295 -20.21 -7.08 1.33
CA GLU A 295 -20.50 -8.05 2.38
C GLU A 295 -20.60 -9.46 1.80
N PRO A 296 -20.40 -10.53 2.59
CA PRO A 296 -20.41 -11.90 2.07
C PRO A 296 -21.65 -12.21 1.24
N LEU A 297 -21.43 -12.60 -0.02
CA LEU A 297 -22.48 -13.09 -0.91
C LEU A 297 -22.52 -14.61 -0.85
N ASN A 298 -23.68 -15.17 -0.56
CA ASN A 298 -23.90 -16.60 -0.64
C ASN A 298 -24.19 -17.04 -2.09
N ARG A 299 -24.33 -18.35 -2.31
CA ARG A 299 -24.58 -18.92 -3.64
C ARG A 299 -25.83 -18.34 -4.32
N ASP A 300 -26.91 -18.15 -3.58
CA ASP A 300 -28.17 -17.65 -4.12
C ASP A 300 -28.05 -16.17 -4.49
N ASP A 301 -27.39 -15.36 -3.67
CA ASP A 301 -27.06 -13.95 -3.98
C ASP A 301 -26.29 -13.86 -5.32
N ILE A 302 -25.26 -14.70 -5.49
CA ILE A 302 -24.43 -14.72 -6.71
C ILE A 302 -25.26 -15.15 -7.92
N LEU A 303 -26.06 -16.19 -7.80
CA LEU A 303 -26.89 -16.67 -8.89
C LEU A 303 -27.98 -15.65 -9.30
N GLU A 304 -28.47 -14.84 -8.35
CA GLU A 304 -29.40 -13.75 -8.67
C GLU A 304 -28.70 -12.64 -9.48
N ILE A 305 -27.47 -12.27 -9.11
CA ILE A 305 -26.67 -11.29 -9.87
C ILE A 305 -26.37 -11.79 -11.29
N LEU A 306 -26.19 -13.10 -11.48
CA LEU A 306 -25.86 -13.70 -12.79
C LEU A 306 -27.08 -13.85 -13.74
N LYS A 307 -28.31 -13.72 -13.25
CA LYS A 307 -29.53 -13.69 -14.09
C LYS A 307 -29.67 -12.38 -14.86
#